data_4bde5dfd806edb72b39f458676ab2c6f
#
_entry.id   4bde5dfd806edb72b39f458676ab2c6f
#
_cell.length_a   1.000
_cell.length_b   1.000
_cell.length_c   1.000
_cell.angle_alpha   90.00
_cell.angle_beta   90.00
_cell.angle_gamma   90.00
#
_symmetry.space_group_name_H-M   'P 1'
#
loop_
_entity.id
_entity.type
_entity.pdbx_description
1 polymer ?
#
loop_
_entity_poly.entity_id
_entity_poly.type
_entity_poly.pdbx_seq_one_letter_code
_entity_poly.pdbx_strand_id
1 'polypeptide(L)'
;MKAFFTILLLGCLSTGLAGGKTVPVIDNEPVGEVNRLWDLALLSRVPQVEWLDDAPGDGVRSLLLRSVDYQGKPTRVFAYYSDPDLLANRPHGKKKYAGVVLLHGGAGWAFRQWVEKWAAEGYAAIAIDLCGNGPEIRPLRR
;
A
#
# COMPACT_ATOMS: atom_id res chain seq x y z
N MET A 1 -30.51 5.21 -5.40
CA MET A 1 -30.30 3.94 -6.13
C MET A 1 -28.92 3.42 -5.74
N LYS A 2 -28.88 2.26 -5.08
CA LYS A 2 -27.63 1.63 -4.65
C LYS A 2 -27.17 0.69 -5.78
N ALA A 3 -26.08 0.99 -6.44
CA ALA A 3 -25.48 0.08 -7.42
C ALA A 3 -24.56 -0.87 -6.67
N PHE A 4 -24.96 -2.15 -6.61
CA PHE A 4 -24.09 -3.26 -6.22
C PHE A 4 -23.23 -3.64 -7.42
N PHE A 5 -21.91 -3.45 -7.32
CA PHE A 5 -20.99 -4.02 -8.30
C PHE A 5 -20.64 -5.44 -7.87
N THR A 6 -21.24 -6.40 -8.54
CA THR A 6 -20.87 -7.81 -8.44
C THR A 6 -19.68 -8.04 -9.37
N ILE A 7 -18.52 -8.40 -8.80
CA ILE A 7 -17.36 -8.82 -9.58
C ILE A 7 -17.63 -10.25 -10.04
N LEU A 8 -17.90 -10.40 -11.33
CA LEU A 8 -18.03 -11.69 -12.00
C LEU A 8 -16.61 -12.19 -12.34
N LEU A 9 -16.12 -13.19 -11.58
CA LEU A 9 -14.92 -13.92 -11.96
C LEU A 9 -15.27 -14.85 -13.15
N LEU A 10 -14.85 -14.46 -14.34
CA LEU A 10 -14.93 -15.32 -15.51
C LEU A 10 -13.82 -16.37 -15.41
N GLY A 11 -14.16 -17.56 -14.98
CA GLY A 11 -13.28 -18.72 -15.03
C GLY A 11 -13.06 -19.15 -16.48
N CYS A 12 -11.84 -19.04 -16.97
CA CYS A 12 -11.43 -19.59 -18.26
C CYS A 12 -11.24 -21.09 -18.10
N LEU A 13 -12.20 -21.89 -18.58
CA LEU A 13 -12.01 -23.34 -18.75
C LEU A 13 -11.13 -23.57 -19.99
N SER A 14 -9.86 -23.85 -19.78
CA SER A 14 -8.99 -24.39 -20.82
C SER A 14 -8.85 -25.90 -20.58
N THR A 15 -9.51 -26.71 -21.38
CA THR A 15 -9.23 -28.14 -21.51
C THR A 15 -7.93 -28.33 -22.29
N GLY A 16 -6.85 -28.62 -21.61
CA GLY A 16 -5.56 -28.98 -22.21
C GLY A 16 -4.98 -30.17 -21.45
N LEU A 17 -5.05 -31.37 -22.08
CA LEU A 17 -4.28 -32.52 -21.64
C LEU A 17 -2.79 -32.25 -21.85
N ALA A 18 -2.03 -32.15 -20.78
CA ALA A 18 -0.59 -32.40 -20.76
C ALA A 18 -0.15 -32.66 -19.32
N GLY A 19 0.64 -33.70 -19.10
CA GLY A 19 1.07 -34.23 -17.81
C GLY A 19 1.63 -33.14 -16.87
N GLY A 20 0.78 -32.60 -16.04
CA GLY A 20 1.10 -31.62 -15.06
C GLY A 20 1.80 -32.29 -13.88
N LYS A 21 3.06 -31.90 -13.60
CA LYS A 21 3.62 -32.05 -12.27
C LYS A 21 2.64 -31.39 -11.31
N THR A 22 2.06 -32.19 -10.42
CA THR A 22 1.24 -31.68 -9.33
C THR A 22 2.11 -30.72 -8.55
N VAL A 23 1.79 -29.41 -8.60
CA VAL A 23 2.34 -28.44 -7.67
C VAL A 23 1.95 -28.96 -6.28
N PRO A 24 2.88 -29.20 -5.37
CA PRO A 24 2.51 -29.60 -4.02
C PRO A 24 1.54 -28.55 -3.49
N VAL A 25 0.34 -29.01 -3.14
CA VAL A 25 -0.55 -28.22 -2.28
C VAL A 25 0.27 -27.98 -1.03
N ILE A 26 0.61 -26.74 -0.75
CA ILE A 26 1.21 -26.39 0.52
C ILE A 26 0.15 -26.75 1.56
N ASP A 27 0.35 -27.91 2.18
CA ASP A 27 -0.48 -28.33 3.30
C ASP A 27 -0.51 -27.17 4.28
N ASN A 28 -1.72 -26.86 4.73
CA ASN A 28 -1.98 -25.80 5.68
C ASN A 28 -1.04 -25.93 6.88
N GLU A 29 0.13 -25.33 6.80
CA GLU A 29 0.96 -25.10 7.96
C GLU A 29 0.09 -24.40 8.99
N PRO A 30 0.02 -24.90 10.22
CA PRO A 30 -0.85 -24.34 11.23
C PRO A 30 -0.50 -22.86 11.38
N VAL A 31 -1.52 -22.00 11.30
CA VAL A 31 -1.43 -20.54 11.44
C VAL A 31 -0.52 -20.10 12.61
N GLY A 32 -0.27 -20.98 13.59
CA GLY A 32 0.64 -20.80 14.69
C GLY A 32 2.14 -20.71 14.32
N GLU A 33 2.57 -21.27 13.19
CA GLU A 33 3.99 -21.23 12.80
C GLU A 33 4.34 -19.95 12.03
N VAL A 34 3.42 -19.45 11.23
CA VAL A 34 3.56 -18.13 10.57
C VAL A 34 3.68 -17.02 11.60
N ASN A 35 2.96 -17.11 12.72
CA ASN A 35 3.02 -16.15 13.82
C ASN A 35 4.37 -16.13 14.57
N ARG A 36 5.22 -17.15 14.41
CA ARG A 36 6.57 -17.15 14.98
C ARG A 36 7.58 -16.36 14.16
N LEU A 37 7.37 -16.26 12.86
CA LEU A 37 8.26 -15.53 11.95
C LEU A 37 7.95 -14.04 11.95
N TRP A 38 6.70 -13.67 12.23
CA TRP A 38 6.21 -12.29 12.15
C TRP A 38 5.50 -11.91 13.46
N ASP A 39 5.91 -10.82 14.08
CA ASP A 39 5.14 -10.22 15.17
C ASP A 39 3.88 -9.53 14.59
N LEU A 40 2.83 -10.33 14.39
CA LEU A 40 1.57 -9.82 13.84
C LEU A 40 0.91 -8.79 14.75
N ALA A 41 1.12 -8.87 16.08
CA ALA A 41 0.59 -7.88 17.01
C ALA A 41 1.26 -6.52 16.81
N LEU A 42 2.56 -6.50 16.55
CA LEU A 42 3.31 -5.30 16.20
C LEU A 42 2.91 -4.79 14.80
N LEU A 43 2.87 -5.68 13.82
CA LEU A 43 2.60 -5.33 12.41
C LEU A 43 1.16 -4.87 12.17
N SER A 44 0.22 -5.23 13.04
CA SER A 44 -1.18 -4.78 12.97
C SER A 44 -1.40 -3.39 13.59
N ARG A 45 -0.40 -2.81 14.21
CA ARG A 45 -0.51 -1.46 14.79
C ARG A 45 -0.42 -0.41 13.68
N VAL A 46 -1.19 0.66 13.83
CA VAL A 46 -1.04 1.82 12.95
C VAL A 46 0.38 2.40 13.14
N PRO A 47 1.19 2.49 12.09
CA PRO A 47 2.55 3.01 12.21
C PRO A 47 2.51 4.50 12.58
N GLN A 48 3.57 4.98 13.20
CA GLN A 48 3.78 6.41 13.37
C GLN A 48 4.01 7.06 12.01
N VAL A 49 3.36 8.19 11.80
CA VAL A 49 3.41 8.98 10.57
C VAL A 49 4.10 10.31 10.85
N GLU A 50 5.11 10.62 10.06
CA GLU A 50 5.75 11.92 9.99
C GLU A 50 5.37 12.55 8.65
N TRP A 51 4.55 13.60 8.67
CA TRP A 51 4.21 14.34 7.46
C TRP A 51 5.37 15.23 7.07
N LEU A 52 5.79 15.12 5.82
CA LEU A 52 6.77 16.04 5.25
C LEU A 52 6.06 17.32 4.80
N ASP A 53 6.76 18.43 4.90
CA ASP A 53 6.23 19.74 4.47
C ASP A 53 6.11 19.74 2.95
N ASP A 54 4.91 19.49 2.48
CA ASP A 54 4.55 19.64 1.08
C ASP A 54 3.89 21.00 0.87
N ALA A 55 4.09 21.56 -0.30
CA ALA A 55 3.42 22.81 -0.66
C ALA A 55 1.90 22.63 -0.55
N PRO A 56 1.19 23.48 0.21
CA PRO A 56 -0.24 23.40 0.30
C PRO A 56 -0.89 23.51 -1.09
N GLY A 57 -1.78 22.62 -1.43
CA GLY A 57 -2.70 22.82 -2.55
C GLY A 57 -2.52 21.90 -3.77
N ASP A 58 -1.58 20.95 -3.76
CA ASP A 58 -1.44 20.03 -4.89
C ASP A 58 -2.18 18.69 -4.73
N GLY A 59 -2.92 18.52 -3.62
CA GLY A 59 -3.78 17.37 -3.39
C GLY A 59 -3.07 16.06 -3.01
N VAL A 60 -1.74 16.05 -2.93
CA VAL A 60 -0.94 14.90 -2.51
C VAL A 60 0.03 15.30 -1.43
N ARG A 61 0.16 14.50 -0.41
CA ARG A 61 1.11 14.70 0.69
C ARG A 61 2.19 13.64 0.68
N SER A 62 3.39 14.04 1.05
CA SER A 62 4.51 13.13 1.32
C SER A 62 4.59 12.84 2.81
N LEU A 63 5.00 11.62 3.14
CA LEU A 63 5.14 11.21 4.52
C LEU A 63 6.22 10.14 4.70
N LEU A 64 6.68 10.00 5.94
CA LEU A 64 7.50 8.87 6.38
C LEU A 64 6.69 8.02 7.35
N LEU A 65 6.65 6.73 7.08
CA LEU A 65 6.08 5.73 7.98
C LEU A 65 7.20 5.12 8.83
N ARG A 66 7.01 5.05 10.13
CA ARG A 66 7.87 4.25 11.00
C ARG A 66 7.72 2.78 10.60
N SER A 67 8.82 2.14 10.26
CA SER A 67 8.86 0.71 9.93
C SER A 67 9.52 -0.09 11.06
N VAL A 68 9.72 -1.38 10.84
CA VAL A 68 10.42 -2.26 11.78
C VAL A 68 11.89 -1.85 11.89
N ASP A 69 12.49 -2.15 13.04
CA ASP A 69 13.92 -1.89 13.24
C ASP A 69 14.75 -2.85 12.37
N TYR A 70 15.78 -2.32 11.75
CA TYR A 70 16.76 -3.12 11.03
C TYR A 70 18.11 -3.03 11.73
N GLN A 71 18.67 -4.17 12.14
CA GLN A 71 19.93 -4.25 12.89
C GLN A 71 19.96 -3.34 14.13
N GLY A 72 18.84 -3.31 14.88
CA GLY A 72 18.67 -2.46 16.07
C GLY A 72 18.54 -0.96 15.79
N LYS A 73 18.40 -0.55 14.54
CA LYS A 73 18.21 0.86 14.15
C LYS A 73 16.79 1.09 13.65
N PRO A 74 16.17 2.21 14.07
CA PRO A 74 14.87 2.61 13.55
C PRO A 74 14.92 2.84 12.05
N THR A 75 13.93 2.29 11.32
CA THR A 75 13.79 2.53 9.89
C THR A 75 12.53 3.31 9.57
N ARG A 76 12.53 3.97 8.44
CA ARG A 76 11.38 4.74 7.93
C ARG A 76 11.21 4.44 6.45
N VAL A 77 9.96 4.43 6.02
CA VAL A 77 9.58 4.20 4.62
C VAL A 77 8.88 5.45 4.11
N PHE A 78 9.32 5.92 2.97
CA PHE A 78 8.70 7.04 2.28
C PHE A 78 7.40 6.60 1.60
N ALA A 79 6.40 7.48 1.59
CA ALA A 79 5.15 7.28 0.86
C ALA A 79 4.52 8.59 0.39
N TYR A 80 3.74 8.50 -0.68
CA TYR A 80 2.75 9.49 -1.07
C TYR A 80 1.37 9.09 -0.57
N TYR A 81 0.57 10.07 -0.19
CA TYR A 81 -0.81 9.89 0.24
C TYR A 81 -1.72 10.92 -0.43
N SER A 82 -2.89 10.48 -0.82
CA SER A 82 -4.00 11.36 -1.22
C SER A 82 -5.34 10.74 -0.88
N ASP A 83 -6.36 11.56 -0.77
CA ASP A 83 -7.76 11.18 -0.67
C ASP A 83 -8.64 12.24 -1.35
N PRO A 84 -9.95 11.99 -1.52
CA PRO A 84 -10.84 12.92 -2.20
C PRO A 84 -10.93 14.31 -1.57
N ASP A 85 -10.73 14.44 -0.26
CA ASP A 85 -10.79 15.74 0.40
C ASP A 85 -9.49 16.52 0.15
N LEU A 86 -8.33 15.87 0.26
CA LEU A 86 -7.04 16.45 -0.10
C LEU A 86 -6.99 16.87 -1.57
N LEU A 87 -7.41 15.97 -2.47
CA LEU A 87 -7.39 16.23 -3.91
C LEU A 87 -8.28 17.40 -4.29
N ALA A 88 -9.40 17.59 -3.60
CA ALA A 88 -10.31 18.70 -3.79
C ALA A 88 -9.97 19.95 -2.96
N ASN A 89 -8.83 19.93 -2.27
CA ASN A 89 -8.41 20.99 -1.35
C ASN A 89 -9.51 21.37 -0.33
N ARG A 90 -10.12 20.37 0.27
CA ARG A 90 -11.20 20.53 1.26
C ARG A 90 -10.73 20.07 2.64
N PRO A 91 -11.26 20.64 3.73
CA PRO A 91 -11.03 20.12 5.07
C PRO A 91 -11.54 18.68 5.18
N HIS A 92 -10.79 17.83 5.89
CA HIS A 92 -11.24 16.49 6.19
C HIS A 92 -12.52 16.50 7.02
N GLY A 93 -13.57 15.89 6.47
CA GLY A 93 -14.84 15.69 7.14
C GLY A 93 -14.88 14.41 7.99
N LYS A 94 -16.09 14.05 8.45
CA LYS A 94 -16.33 12.77 9.16
C LYS A 94 -16.41 11.56 8.20
N LYS A 95 -16.39 11.79 6.90
CA LYS A 95 -16.48 10.75 5.88
C LYS A 95 -15.20 9.91 5.91
N LYS A 96 -15.37 8.57 5.95
CA LYS A 96 -14.30 7.62 5.79
C LYS A 96 -14.29 7.12 4.35
N TYR A 97 -13.12 7.05 3.76
CA TYR A 97 -12.88 6.49 2.44
C TYR A 97 -12.36 5.06 2.55
N ALA A 98 -12.67 4.21 1.58
CA ALA A 98 -12.01 2.93 1.45
C ALA A 98 -10.52 3.15 1.16
N GLY A 99 -9.65 2.39 1.83
CA GLY A 99 -8.19 2.53 1.70
C GLY A 99 -7.61 1.64 0.61
N VAL A 100 -6.62 2.15 -0.11
CA VAL A 100 -5.83 1.40 -1.11
C VAL A 100 -4.35 1.58 -0.82
N VAL A 101 -3.61 0.48 -0.74
CA VAL A 101 -2.15 0.48 -0.63
C VAL A 101 -1.57 0.10 -1.99
N LEU A 102 -0.70 0.95 -2.53
CA LEU A 102 -0.10 0.82 -3.86
C LEU A 102 1.39 0.49 -3.71
N LEU A 103 1.79 -0.64 -4.27
CA LEU A 103 3.16 -1.12 -4.24
C LEU A 103 3.73 -1.13 -5.65
N HIS A 104 4.93 -0.59 -5.82
CA HIS A 104 5.64 -0.65 -7.10
C HIS A 104 6.35 -1.99 -7.29
N GLY A 105 6.69 -2.34 -8.52
CA GLY A 105 7.53 -3.48 -8.85
C GLY A 105 9.01 -3.24 -8.52
N GLY A 106 9.85 -4.26 -8.75
CA GLY A 106 11.30 -4.18 -8.54
C GLY A 106 11.93 -2.99 -9.28
N ALA A 107 12.94 -2.37 -8.68
CA ALA A 107 13.62 -1.16 -9.18
C ALA A 107 12.72 0.07 -9.42
N GLY A 108 11.49 0.06 -8.87
CA GLY A 108 10.59 1.21 -8.91
C GLY A 108 10.73 2.13 -7.71
N TRP A 109 9.81 3.04 -7.59
CA TRP A 109 9.68 3.98 -6.48
C TRP A 109 8.19 4.29 -6.24
N ALA A 110 7.87 5.05 -5.18
CA ALA A 110 6.51 5.51 -4.95
C ALA A 110 6.06 6.45 -6.07
N PHE A 111 4.93 6.15 -6.71
CA PHE A 111 4.39 6.96 -7.79
C PHE A 111 3.30 7.89 -7.28
N ARG A 112 3.58 9.19 -7.27
CA ARG A 112 2.65 10.24 -6.87
C ARG A 112 1.33 10.20 -7.65
N GLN A 113 1.40 10.05 -8.97
CA GLN A 113 0.24 10.00 -9.85
C GLN A 113 -0.70 8.81 -9.60
N TRP A 114 -0.24 7.77 -8.94
CA TRP A 114 -1.10 6.65 -8.58
C TRP A 114 -2.08 7.05 -7.47
N VAL A 115 -1.61 7.73 -6.43
CA VAL A 115 -2.50 8.18 -5.34
C VAL A 115 -3.49 9.22 -5.83
N GLU A 116 -3.09 10.10 -6.76
CA GLU A 116 -3.98 11.08 -7.39
C GLU A 116 -5.14 10.40 -8.13
N LYS A 117 -4.83 9.38 -8.95
CA LYS A 117 -5.85 8.64 -9.70
C LYS A 117 -6.84 7.93 -8.79
N TRP A 118 -6.34 7.24 -7.76
CA TRP A 118 -7.20 6.54 -6.82
C TRP A 118 -8.02 7.50 -5.95
N ALA A 119 -7.47 8.64 -5.57
CA ALA A 119 -8.21 9.67 -4.85
C ALA A 119 -9.33 10.29 -5.71
N ALA A 120 -9.09 10.49 -7.01
CA ALA A 120 -10.11 10.93 -7.96
C ALA A 120 -11.28 9.94 -8.08
N GLU A 121 -11.01 8.64 -7.94
CA GLU A 121 -12.01 7.57 -7.93
C GLU A 121 -12.70 7.37 -6.56
N GLY A 122 -12.38 8.19 -5.57
CA GLY A 122 -13.05 8.19 -4.27
C GLY A 122 -12.41 7.36 -3.18
N TYR A 123 -11.14 6.97 -3.32
CA TYR A 123 -10.39 6.19 -2.35
C TYR A 123 -9.38 7.04 -1.57
N ALA A 124 -9.07 6.62 -0.34
CA ALA A 124 -7.85 7.06 0.33
C ALA A 124 -6.72 6.15 -0.12
N ALA A 125 -5.70 6.71 -0.77
CA ALA A 125 -4.63 5.94 -1.38
C ALA A 125 -3.26 6.28 -0.78
N ILE A 126 -2.43 5.25 -0.57
CA ILE A 126 -1.05 5.41 -0.17
C ILE A 126 -0.14 4.61 -1.11
N ALA A 127 0.88 5.26 -1.67
CA ALA A 127 1.91 4.62 -2.49
C ALA A 127 3.24 4.61 -1.73
N ILE A 128 3.76 3.42 -1.46
CA ILE A 128 4.92 3.19 -0.59
C ILE A 128 6.16 2.96 -1.44
N ASP A 129 7.29 3.58 -1.06
CA ASP A 129 8.61 3.29 -1.64
C ASP A 129 9.27 2.14 -0.90
N LEU A 130 9.51 1.02 -1.61
CA LEU A 130 10.15 -0.17 -1.06
C LEU A 130 11.68 -0.21 -1.30
N CYS A 131 12.22 0.76 -2.06
CA CYS A 131 13.63 0.79 -2.43
C CYS A 131 14.47 1.76 -1.58
N GLY A 132 13.87 2.43 -0.58
CA GLY A 132 14.56 3.36 0.31
C GLY A 132 14.84 4.73 -0.30
N ASN A 133 14.07 5.11 -1.32
CA ASN A 133 14.12 6.45 -1.90
C ASN A 133 13.17 7.38 -1.15
N GLY A 134 13.47 8.68 -1.24
CA GLY A 134 12.59 9.77 -0.82
C GLY A 134 11.88 10.41 -2.01
N PRO A 135 11.30 11.60 -1.79
CA PRO A 135 10.76 12.40 -2.89
C PRO A 135 11.82 12.61 -3.97
N GLU A 136 11.40 12.64 -5.24
CA GLU A 136 12.28 12.85 -6.40
C GLU A 136 13.37 11.77 -6.59
N ILE A 137 13.11 10.54 -6.17
CA ILE A 137 14.03 9.39 -6.36
C ILE A 137 15.42 9.66 -5.74
N ARG A 138 15.44 10.29 -4.59
CA ARG A 138 16.67 10.51 -3.83
C ARG A 138 16.72 9.56 -2.64
N PRO A 139 17.90 8.93 -2.35
CA PRO A 139 18.03 8.11 -1.16
C PRO A 139 17.65 8.90 0.10
N LEU A 140 16.85 8.28 0.97
CA LEU A 140 16.56 8.85 2.29
C LEU A 140 17.88 8.98 3.06
N ARG A 141 18.19 10.16 3.57
CA ARG A 141 19.34 10.35 4.46
C ARG A 141 19.10 9.52 5.72
N ARG A 142 20.08 8.72 6.04
CA ARG A 142 20.10 7.88 7.25
C ARG A 142 20.38 8.72 8.49
#